data_7b75d4e073ff87f3799eceafa976eecc
#
_entry.id   7b75d4e073ff87f3799eceafa976eecc
#
_cell.length_a   1.000
_cell.length_b   1.000
_cell.length_c   1.000
_cell.angle_alpha   90.00
_cell.angle_beta   90.00
_cell.angle_gamma   90.00
#
_symmetry.space_group_name_H-M   'P 1'
#
loop_
_entity.id
_entity.type
_entity.pdbx_description
1 polymer ?
#
loop_
_entity_poly.entity_id
_entity_poly.type
_entity_poly.pdbx_seq_one_letter_code
_entity_poly.pdbx_strand_id
1 'polypeptide(L)'
;KEFAKRARKVCSSSPKLSCKVLGEKKMAEMGMGSLLGVSQGSVNEAQLVHMVYKPKGKSKGKLALVGKGLTFDTGGISIKPSGNMQDMKFDMSGAAAVLGTFVALGKGAECQYEVHGILGCVENMPGANAQRPGDIVTAMNKMTIEVHNTDAEGRLVLADCLTYTARKVKPMRIYDMATLTGAAI
;
A
#
# COMPACT_ATOMS: atom_id res chain seq x y z
N LYS A 1 9.80 -4.11 5.08
CA LYS A 1 10.89 -4.68 4.20
C LYS A 1 10.57 -6.12 3.76
N GLU A 2 9.99 -6.99 4.63
CA GLU A 2 9.70 -8.38 4.30
C GLU A 2 8.67 -8.52 3.16
N PHE A 3 7.62 -7.68 3.13
CA PHE A 3 6.64 -7.66 2.04
C PHE A 3 7.29 -7.41 0.68
N ALA A 4 8.15 -6.40 0.60
CA ALA A 4 8.88 -6.09 -0.63
C ALA A 4 9.81 -7.24 -1.07
N LYS A 5 10.47 -7.91 -0.10
CA LYS A 5 11.30 -9.09 -0.38
C LYS A 5 10.47 -10.23 -0.97
N ARG A 6 9.29 -10.52 -0.38
CA ARG A 6 8.35 -11.53 -0.90
C ARG A 6 7.83 -11.19 -2.28
N ALA A 7 7.45 -9.93 -2.50
CA ALA A 7 6.99 -9.46 -3.81
C ALA A 7 8.06 -9.62 -4.90
N ARG A 8 9.32 -9.27 -4.60
CA ARG A 8 10.45 -9.51 -5.52
C ARG A 8 10.63 -10.99 -5.81
N LYS A 9 10.57 -11.85 -4.78
CA LYS A 9 10.67 -13.32 -4.96
C LYS A 9 9.55 -13.87 -5.83
N VAL A 10 8.30 -13.41 -5.64
CA VAL A 10 7.17 -13.78 -6.49
C VAL A 10 7.42 -13.33 -7.93
N CYS A 11 7.85 -12.08 -8.11
CA CYS A 11 8.05 -11.56 -9.46
C CYS A 11 9.25 -12.19 -10.19
N SER A 12 10.27 -12.67 -9.47
CA SER A 12 11.40 -13.39 -10.08
C SER A 12 11.05 -14.81 -10.54
N SER A 13 9.89 -15.35 -10.14
CA SER A 13 9.47 -16.71 -10.51
C SER A 13 8.91 -16.83 -11.94
N SER A 14 8.68 -15.71 -12.61
CA SER A 14 8.08 -15.73 -13.96
C SER A 14 8.57 -14.53 -14.80
N PRO A 15 8.94 -14.74 -16.07
CA PRO A 15 9.33 -13.64 -16.96
C PRO A 15 8.17 -12.69 -17.31
N LYS A 16 6.92 -13.10 -17.03
CA LYS A 16 5.72 -12.25 -17.19
C LYS A 16 5.56 -11.23 -16.07
N LEU A 17 6.34 -11.38 -14.98
CA LEU A 17 6.23 -10.53 -13.78
C LEU A 17 7.45 -9.62 -13.65
N SER A 18 7.20 -8.43 -13.13
CA SER A 18 8.26 -7.52 -12.70
C SER A 18 7.85 -6.82 -11.40
N CYS A 19 8.85 -6.35 -10.63
CA CYS A 19 8.63 -5.69 -9.36
C CYS A 19 9.58 -4.51 -9.20
N LYS A 20 9.02 -3.36 -8.83
CA LYS A 20 9.75 -2.17 -8.41
C LYS A 20 9.35 -1.81 -6.99
N VAL A 21 10.31 -1.41 -6.18
CA VAL A 21 10.07 -0.95 -4.81
C VAL A 21 10.58 0.48 -4.68
N LEU A 22 9.73 1.36 -4.17
CA LEU A 22 10.07 2.74 -3.86
C LEU A 22 10.23 2.86 -2.33
N GLY A 23 11.37 3.36 -1.88
CA GLY A 23 11.63 3.74 -0.50
C GLY A 23 11.15 5.17 -0.21
N GLU A 24 11.25 5.60 1.05
CA GLU A 24 10.73 6.88 1.53
C GLU A 24 11.30 8.07 0.77
N LYS A 25 12.61 8.09 0.50
CA LYS A 25 13.24 9.17 -0.29
C LYS A 25 12.54 9.36 -1.64
N LYS A 26 12.27 8.26 -2.36
CA LYS A 26 11.62 8.34 -3.67
C LYS A 26 10.16 8.72 -3.57
N MET A 27 9.46 8.27 -2.53
CA MET A 27 8.09 8.66 -2.24
C MET A 27 7.99 10.15 -1.87
N ALA A 28 8.94 10.68 -1.08
CA ALA A 28 9.02 12.10 -0.74
C ALA A 28 9.23 12.98 -1.98
N GLU A 29 10.15 12.60 -2.87
CA GLU A 29 10.37 13.29 -4.16
C GLU A 29 9.09 13.32 -5.03
N MET A 30 8.20 12.34 -4.86
CA MET A 30 6.92 12.26 -5.55
C MET A 30 5.79 12.99 -4.84
N GLY A 31 6.05 13.52 -3.64
CA GLY A 31 5.08 14.25 -2.82
C GLY A 31 4.05 13.34 -2.15
N MET A 32 4.40 12.10 -1.80
CA MET A 32 3.51 11.13 -1.14
C MET A 32 3.47 11.38 0.38
N GLY A 33 3.14 12.61 0.79
CA GLY A 33 3.18 13.02 2.20
C GLY A 33 2.09 12.41 3.06
N SER A 34 0.97 11.99 2.47
CA SER A 34 -0.10 11.32 3.20
C SER A 34 0.33 9.92 3.68
N LEU A 35 0.96 9.12 2.80
CA LEU A 35 1.51 7.81 3.15
C LEU A 35 2.70 7.95 4.12
N LEU A 36 3.61 8.87 3.85
CA LEU A 36 4.81 9.08 4.67
C LEU A 36 4.47 9.59 6.07
N GLY A 37 3.41 10.38 6.23
CA GLY A 37 2.92 10.81 7.53
C GLY A 37 2.61 9.63 8.46
N VAL A 38 2.03 8.56 7.92
CA VAL A 38 1.70 7.35 8.69
C VAL A 38 2.95 6.64 9.20
N SER A 39 4.03 6.60 8.41
CA SER A 39 5.26 5.87 8.78
C SER A 39 6.17 6.61 9.75
N GLN A 40 5.94 7.90 10.03
CA GLN A 40 6.86 8.75 10.82
C GLN A 40 7.17 8.22 12.23
N GLY A 41 6.24 7.50 12.85
CA GLY A 41 6.44 6.92 14.18
C GLY A 41 7.22 5.61 14.19
N SER A 42 7.42 4.98 13.03
CA SER A 42 8.11 3.69 12.92
C SER A 42 9.60 3.87 12.64
N VAL A 43 10.44 2.98 13.19
CA VAL A 43 11.84 2.83 12.79
C VAL A 43 11.99 2.03 11.48
N ASN A 44 10.91 1.42 11.01
CA ASN A 44 10.87 0.66 9.77
C ASN A 44 10.44 1.56 8.61
N GLU A 45 11.34 1.73 7.65
CA GLU A 45 11.08 2.53 6.45
C GLU A 45 9.87 2.03 5.68
N ALA A 46 8.98 2.96 5.31
CA ALA A 46 7.85 2.69 4.44
C ALA A 46 8.32 2.27 3.04
N GLN A 47 7.57 1.40 2.40
CA GLN A 47 7.85 0.94 1.04
C GLN A 47 6.58 0.88 0.20
N LEU A 48 6.61 1.47 -0.99
CA LEU A 48 5.60 1.23 -2.00
C LEU A 48 6.11 0.18 -2.97
N VAL A 49 5.40 -0.94 -3.03
CA VAL A 49 5.71 -2.04 -3.94
C VAL A 49 4.81 -1.93 -5.17
N HIS A 50 5.43 -1.93 -6.36
CA HIS A 50 4.70 -1.92 -7.63
C HIS A 50 5.09 -3.16 -8.43
N MET A 51 4.16 -4.08 -8.55
CA MET A 51 4.27 -5.30 -9.36
C MET A 51 3.53 -5.12 -10.68
N VAL A 52 4.03 -5.75 -11.74
CA VAL A 52 3.39 -5.73 -13.06
C VAL A 52 3.36 -7.14 -13.63
N TYR A 53 2.20 -7.57 -14.10
CA TYR A 53 2.01 -8.75 -14.92
C TYR A 53 1.73 -8.32 -16.36
N LYS A 54 2.47 -8.89 -17.31
CA LYS A 54 2.24 -8.71 -18.74
C LYS A 54 1.67 -9.99 -19.35
N PRO A 55 0.50 -9.93 -20.02
CA PRO A 55 -0.09 -11.10 -20.67
C PRO A 55 0.77 -11.55 -21.87
N LYS A 56 0.56 -12.78 -22.30
CA LYS A 56 1.10 -13.26 -23.57
C LYS A 56 0.32 -12.61 -24.73
N GLY A 57 1.03 -11.93 -25.62
CA GLY A 57 0.42 -11.20 -26.72
C GLY A 57 -0.09 -9.80 -26.38
N LYS A 58 -1.00 -9.27 -27.20
CA LYS A 58 -1.52 -7.90 -27.03
C LYS A 58 -2.47 -7.81 -25.84
N SER A 59 -2.19 -6.91 -24.90
CA SER A 59 -3.06 -6.65 -23.78
C SER A 59 -4.38 -5.97 -24.19
N LYS A 60 -5.49 -6.34 -23.57
CA LYS A 60 -6.80 -5.67 -23.73
C LYS A 60 -6.90 -4.33 -22.96
N GLY A 61 -5.87 -3.98 -22.20
CA GLY A 61 -5.81 -2.76 -21.39
C GLY A 61 -5.11 -3.02 -20.07
N LYS A 62 -5.18 -2.05 -19.15
CA LYS A 62 -4.54 -2.11 -17.84
C LYS A 62 -5.58 -2.19 -16.72
N LEU A 63 -5.36 -3.08 -15.79
CA LEU A 63 -6.09 -3.15 -14.51
C LEU A 63 -5.12 -2.87 -13.37
N ALA A 64 -5.59 -2.27 -12.29
CA ALA A 64 -4.78 -2.07 -11.11
C ALA A 64 -5.48 -2.60 -9.87
N LEU A 65 -4.69 -3.27 -9.02
CA LEU A 65 -5.06 -3.77 -7.71
C LEU A 65 -4.23 -3.01 -6.68
N VAL A 66 -4.88 -2.33 -5.75
CA VAL A 66 -4.22 -1.55 -4.69
C VAL A 66 -4.49 -2.25 -3.37
N GLY A 67 -3.46 -2.48 -2.57
CA GLY A 67 -3.57 -3.18 -1.29
C GLY A 67 -3.08 -2.36 -0.12
N LYS A 68 -3.91 -2.19 0.94
CA LYS A 68 -3.50 -1.69 2.24
C LYS A 68 -2.50 -2.69 2.85
N GLY A 69 -1.32 -2.21 3.21
CA GLY A 69 -0.22 -3.02 3.70
C GLY A 69 0.33 -2.54 5.04
N LEU A 70 -0.54 -2.21 6.00
CA LEU A 70 -0.15 -1.91 7.37
C LEU A 70 0.38 -3.19 8.03
N THR A 71 1.70 -3.30 8.18
CA THR A 71 2.30 -4.53 8.73
C THR A 71 2.11 -4.65 10.24
N PHE A 72 1.86 -3.54 10.91
CA PHE A 72 1.30 -3.44 12.24
C PHE A 72 0.62 -2.08 12.43
N ASP A 73 -0.53 -2.04 13.07
CA ASP A 73 -1.29 -0.82 13.35
C ASP A 73 -1.59 -0.68 14.84
N THR A 74 -0.87 0.20 15.52
CA THR A 74 -1.15 0.55 16.91
C THR A 74 -2.21 1.64 17.07
N GLY A 75 -2.62 2.26 15.94
CA GLY A 75 -3.38 3.52 15.94
C GLY A 75 -2.49 4.77 15.94
N GLY A 76 -1.19 4.62 16.14
CA GLY A 76 -0.27 5.76 16.29
C GLY A 76 -0.48 6.49 17.60
N ILE A 77 -0.51 7.83 17.58
CA ILE A 77 -0.78 8.66 18.78
C ILE A 77 -2.23 8.46 19.26
N SER A 78 -3.20 8.27 18.37
CA SER A 78 -4.56 7.83 18.69
C SER A 78 -4.56 6.33 18.97
N ILE A 79 -3.86 5.92 20.04
CA ILE A 79 -3.53 4.52 20.30
C ILE A 79 -4.78 3.67 20.56
N LYS A 80 -4.80 2.48 19.97
CA LYS A 80 -5.84 1.48 20.20
C LYS A 80 -5.79 0.94 21.63
N PRO A 81 -6.94 0.47 22.20
CA PRO A 81 -6.92 -0.33 23.41
C PRO A 81 -6.00 -1.56 23.25
N SER A 82 -5.36 -1.99 24.35
CA SER A 82 -4.44 -3.15 24.32
C SER A 82 -5.14 -4.47 23.97
N GLY A 83 -6.43 -4.60 24.32
CA GLY A 83 -7.24 -5.78 23.99
C GLY A 83 -7.32 -6.00 22.49
N ASN A 84 -6.88 -7.18 22.03
CA ASN A 84 -6.86 -7.60 20.62
C ASN A 84 -5.91 -6.80 19.72
N MET A 85 -5.05 -5.92 20.26
CA MET A 85 -4.09 -5.17 19.43
C MET A 85 -3.14 -6.10 18.67
N GLN A 86 -2.82 -7.29 19.20
CA GLN A 86 -2.01 -8.29 18.53
C GLN A 86 -2.59 -8.73 17.16
N ASP A 87 -3.90 -8.56 16.95
CA ASP A 87 -4.56 -8.90 15.70
C ASP A 87 -4.30 -7.86 14.59
N MET A 88 -3.77 -6.70 14.96
CA MET A 88 -3.39 -5.65 14.00
C MET A 88 -2.18 -6.04 13.12
N LYS A 89 -1.56 -7.19 13.34
CA LYS A 89 -0.65 -7.86 12.37
C LYS A 89 -1.36 -8.29 11.08
N PHE A 90 -2.71 -8.38 11.09
CA PHE A 90 -3.52 -8.71 9.92
C PHE A 90 -3.94 -7.50 9.08
N ASP A 91 -3.59 -6.29 9.50
CA ASP A 91 -3.98 -5.04 8.83
C ASP A 91 -3.29 -4.81 7.47
N MET A 92 -2.55 -5.82 7.03
CA MET A 92 -1.91 -5.95 5.73
C MET A 92 -2.64 -6.93 4.79
N SER A 93 -3.80 -7.43 5.15
CA SER A 93 -4.49 -8.48 4.37
C SER A 93 -4.89 -8.01 2.98
N GLY A 94 -5.16 -6.72 2.77
CA GLY A 94 -5.38 -6.15 1.45
C GLY A 94 -4.16 -6.31 0.53
N ALA A 95 -2.98 -5.96 1.03
CA ALA A 95 -1.72 -6.17 0.30
C ALA A 95 -1.41 -7.66 0.08
N ALA A 96 -1.76 -8.51 1.06
CA ALA A 96 -1.60 -9.96 0.94
C ALA A 96 -2.48 -10.54 -0.17
N ALA A 97 -3.73 -10.09 -0.30
CA ALA A 97 -4.64 -10.50 -1.37
C ALA A 97 -4.11 -10.11 -2.76
N VAL A 98 -3.61 -8.88 -2.90
CA VAL A 98 -2.95 -8.44 -4.15
C VAL A 98 -1.72 -9.31 -4.44
N LEU A 99 -0.84 -9.54 -3.47
CA LEU A 99 0.34 -10.40 -3.65
C LEU A 99 -0.05 -11.83 -4.03
N GLY A 100 -1.10 -12.38 -3.42
CA GLY A 100 -1.67 -13.70 -3.74
C GLY A 100 -2.12 -13.79 -5.20
N THR A 101 -2.72 -12.74 -5.73
CA THR A 101 -3.09 -12.66 -7.16
C THR A 101 -1.83 -12.76 -8.04
N PHE A 102 -0.74 -12.08 -7.69
CA PHE A 102 0.52 -12.17 -8.43
C PHE A 102 1.21 -13.53 -8.30
N VAL A 103 1.02 -14.23 -7.17
CA VAL A 103 1.46 -15.64 -7.04
C VAL A 103 0.70 -16.53 -8.03
N ALA A 104 -0.62 -16.37 -8.16
CA ALA A 104 -1.43 -17.14 -9.10
C ALA A 104 -1.02 -16.86 -10.56
N LEU A 105 -0.84 -15.59 -10.93
CA LEU A 105 -0.38 -15.17 -12.25
C LEU A 105 1.03 -15.70 -12.57
N GLY A 106 1.92 -15.73 -11.58
CA GLY A 106 3.27 -16.31 -11.70
C GLY A 106 3.27 -17.83 -11.89
N LYS A 107 2.27 -18.51 -11.32
CA LYS A 107 2.07 -19.97 -11.45
C LYS A 107 1.30 -20.38 -12.69
N GLY A 108 0.95 -19.47 -13.57
CA GLY A 108 0.34 -19.78 -14.85
C GLY A 108 -1.13 -19.41 -14.99
N ALA A 109 -1.76 -18.79 -14.00
CA ALA A 109 -3.08 -18.21 -14.20
C ALA A 109 -3.02 -17.19 -15.36
N GLU A 110 -3.99 -17.25 -16.26
CA GLU A 110 -4.00 -16.40 -17.45
C GLU A 110 -4.93 -15.20 -17.24
N CYS A 111 -4.45 -14.04 -17.67
CA CYS A 111 -5.22 -12.81 -17.73
C CYS A 111 -4.90 -12.11 -19.04
N GLN A 112 -5.91 -11.59 -19.72
CA GLN A 112 -5.75 -10.88 -21.00
C GLN A 112 -5.38 -9.39 -20.82
N TYR A 113 -5.35 -8.90 -19.57
CA TYR A 113 -5.01 -7.54 -19.22
C TYR A 113 -3.59 -7.46 -18.64
N GLU A 114 -2.92 -6.35 -18.86
CA GLU A 114 -1.77 -5.97 -18.07
C GLU A 114 -2.26 -5.66 -16.64
N VAL A 115 -1.76 -6.36 -15.63
CA VAL A 115 -2.20 -6.19 -14.24
C VAL A 115 -1.09 -5.51 -13.43
N HIS A 116 -1.45 -4.43 -12.74
CA HIS A 116 -0.57 -3.72 -11.84
C HIS A 116 -1.00 -3.95 -10.40
N GLY A 117 -0.09 -4.38 -9.53
CA GLY A 117 -0.30 -4.51 -8.09
C GLY A 117 0.47 -3.42 -7.35
N ILE A 118 -0.21 -2.61 -6.57
CA ILE A 118 0.39 -1.54 -5.77
C ILE A 118 0.14 -1.82 -4.29
N LEU A 119 1.20 -1.97 -3.49
CA LEU A 119 1.11 -2.23 -2.06
C LEU A 119 1.74 -1.05 -1.30
N GLY A 120 0.97 -0.39 -0.45
CA GLY A 120 1.46 0.61 0.49
C GLY A 120 1.87 -0.08 1.80
N CYS A 121 3.16 -0.38 1.95
CA CYS A 121 3.68 -1.14 3.09
C CYS A 121 4.28 -0.20 4.12
N VAL A 122 3.61 -0.03 5.27
CA VAL A 122 4.01 0.85 6.37
C VAL A 122 3.70 0.20 7.72
N GLU A 123 4.18 0.79 8.80
CA GLU A 123 3.72 0.56 10.16
C GLU A 123 3.17 1.87 10.74
N ASN A 124 2.05 1.79 11.46
CA ASN A 124 1.51 2.92 12.22
C ASN A 124 1.88 2.73 13.70
N MET A 125 2.89 3.46 14.15
CA MET A 125 3.46 3.32 15.50
C MET A 125 3.46 4.66 16.23
N PRO A 126 3.28 4.67 17.57
CA PRO A 126 3.57 5.84 18.37
C PRO A 126 5.08 6.07 18.41
N GLY A 127 5.51 7.31 18.52
CA GLY A 127 6.93 7.66 18.59
C GLY A 127 7.11 9.17 18.65
N ALA A 128 8.34 9.59 18.92
CA ALA A 128 8.67 11.02 19.04
C ALA A 128 8.41 11.81 17.75
N ASN A 129 8.53 11.15 16.59
CA ASN A 129 8.30 11.74 15.27
C ASN A 129 6.92 11.38 14.69
N ALA A 130 6.07 10.64 15.44
CA ALA A 130 4.79 10.18 14.93
C ALA A 130 3.87 11.35 14.57
N GLN A 131 3.07 11.14 13.53
CA GLN A 131 1.99 12.02 13.14
C GLN A 131 0.99 12.18 14.29
N ARG A 132 0.52 13.41 14.49
CA ARG A 132 -0.36 13.77 15.61
C ARG A 132 -1.75 14.14 15.09
N PRO A 133 -2.79 13.95 15.89
CA PRO A 133 -4.08 14.61 15.63
C PRO A 133 -3.90 16.12 15.51
N GLY A 134 -4.49 16.72 14.46
CA GLY A 134 -4.32 18.13 14.10
C GLY A 134 -3.19 18.41 13.10
N ASP A 135 -2.30 17.47 12.84
CA ASP A 135 -1.28 17.64 11.80
C ASP A 135 -1.94 17.69 10.41
N ILE A 136 -1.37 18.50 9.52
CA ILE A 136 -1.80 18.65 8.13
C ILE A 136 -0.75 18.03 7.22
N VAL A 137 -1.13 17.00 6.46
CA VAL A 137 -0.26 16.37 5.46
C VAL A 137 -0.67 16.78 4.05
N THR A 138 0.29 16.78 3.13
CA THR A 138 0.03 17.04 1.70
C THR A 138 0.16 15.75 0.92
N ALA A 139 -0.94 15.29 0.33
CA ALA A 139 -0.96 14.10 -0.50
C ALA A 139 -0.30 14.33 -1.88
N MET A 140 0.01 13.25 -2.59
CA MET A 140 0.64 13.28 -3.91
C MET A 140 -0.15 14.08 -4.96
N ASN A 141 -1.45 14.20 -4.81
CA ASN A 141 -2.31 15.03 -5.67
C ASN A 141 -2.29 16.53 -5.30
N LYS A 142 -1.54 16.92 -4.29
CA LYS A 142 -1.40 18.28 -3.73
C LYS A 142 -2.56 18.73 -2.84
N MET A 143 -3.51 17.86 -2.55
CA MET A 143 -4.54 18.17 -1.55
C MET A 143 -3.94 18.06 -0.14
N THR A 144 -4.32 18.99 0.71
CA THR A 144 -4.01 18.96 2.14
C THR A 144 -5.09 18.15 2.87
N ILE A 145 -4.65 17.38 3.86
CA ILE A 145 -5.51 16.53 4.68
C ILE A 145 -5.19 16.84 6.14
N GLU A 146 -6.15 17.33 6.90
CA GLU A 146 -6.06 17.45 8.35
C GLU A 146 -6.33 16.09 8.97
N VAL A 147 -5.41 15.62 9.78
CA VAL A 147 -5.48 14.31 10.45
C VAL A 147 -6.15 14.46 11.80
N HIS A 148 -7.43 14.16 11.89
CA HIS A 148 -8.16 14.21 13.18
C HIS A 148 -7.90 12.99 14.06
N ASN A 149 -7.62 11.85 13.45
CA ASN A 149 -7.42 10.58 14.14
C ASN A 149 -6.32 9.78 13.42
N THR A 150 -5.21 9.51 14.10
CA THR A 150 -4.09 8.76 13.51
C THR A 150 -4.38 7.27 13.36
N ASP A 151 -5.47 6.76 13.97
CA ASP A 151 -6.00 5.40 13.75
C ASP A 151 -6.88 5.29 12.49
N ALA A 152 -6.99 6.38 11.73
CA ALA A 152 -7.60 6.40 10.41
C ALA A 152 -6.51 6.44 9.29
N GLU A 153 -5.40 5.74 9.51
CA GLU A 153 -4.17 5.74 8.70
C GLU A 153 -4.34 5.05 7.34
N GLY A 154 -5.18 4.03 7.25
CA GLY A 154 -5.37 3.25 6.03
C GLY A 154 -5.81 4.11 4.86
N ARG A 155 -6.74 5.04 5.07
CA ARG A 155 -7.19 6.00 4.04
C ARG A 155 -6.08 6.97 3.62
N LEU A 156 -5.15 7.30 4.51
CA LEU A 156 -4.02 8.16 4.21
C LEU A 156 -3.00 7.44 3.32
N VAL A 157 -2.71 6.18 3.60
CA VAL A 157 -1.87 5.32 2.77
C VAL A 157 -2.51 5.11 1.39
N LEU A 158 -3.80 4.79 1.35
CA LEU A 158 -4.52 4.55 0.09
C LEU A 158 -4.63 5.81 -0.77
N ALA A 159 -4.76 7.00 -0.19
CA ALA A 159 -4.83 8.27 -0.93
C ALA A 159 -3.64 8.43 -1.88
N ASP A 160 -2.43 8.20 -1.40
CA ASP A 160 -1.21 8.29 -2.21
C ASP A 160 -1.04 7.09 -3.15
N CYS A 161 -1.37 5.87 -2.71
CA CYS A 161 -1.33 4.68 -3.56
C CYS A 161 -2.29 4.79 -4.75
N LEU A 162 -3.52 5.25 -4.53
CA LEU A 162 -4.52 5.46 -5.58
C LEU A 162 -4.10 6.58 -6.53
N THR A 163 -3.60 7.70 -5.99
CA THR A 163 -3.08 8.81 -6.81
C THR A 163 -1.89 8.38 -7.67
N TYR A 164 -0.94 7.62 -7.07
CA TYR A 164 0.18 7.02 -7.81
C TYR A 164 -0.34 6.14 -8.95
N THR A 165 -1.28 5.28 -8.66
CA THR A 165 -1.87 4.34 -9.62
C THR A 165 -2.55 5.09 -10.77
N ALA A 166 -3.39 6.05 -10.46
CA ALA A 166 -4.11 6.84 -11.48
C ALA A 166 -3.15 7.61 -12.39
N ARG A 167 -2.10 8.23 -11.81
CA ARG A 167 -1.18 9.09 -12.58
C ARG A 167 -0.09 8.32 -13.32
N LYS A 168 0.45 7.24 -12.73
CA LYS A 168 1.61 6.50 -13.29
C LYS A 168 1.22 5.29 -14.13
N VAL A 169 0.15 4.60 -13.75
CA VAL A 169 -0.33 3.40 -14.47
C VAL A 169 -1.38 3.77 -15.51
N LYS A 170 -2.30 4.69 -15.15
CA LYS A 170 -3.46 5.09 -15.96
C LYS A 170 -4.30 3.87 -16.38
N PRO A 171 -4.77 3.06 -15.42
CA PRO A 171 -5.52 1.86 -15.72
C PRO A 171 -6.96 2.17 -16.13
N MET A 172 -7.62 1.22 -16.77
CA MET A 172 -9.05 1.29 -17.09
C MET A 172 -9.93 1.19 -15.83
N ARG A 173 -9.46 0.39 -14.84
CA ARG A 173 -10.13 0.20 -13.54
C ARG A 173 -9.10 0.04 -12.45
N ILE A 174 -9.46 0.50 -11.27
CA ILE A 174 -8.71 0.31 -10.02
C ILE A 174 -9.64 -0.41 -9.05
N TYR A 175 -9.12 -1.47 -8.43
CA TYR A 175 -9.75 -2.16 -7.31
C TYR A 175 -8.83 -2.02 -6.11
N ASP A 176 -9.34 -1.52 -4.99
CA ASP A 176 -8.58 -1.48 -3.75
C ASP A 176 -9.12 -2.50 -2.74
N MET A 177 -8.21 -3.05 -1.95
CA MET A 177 -8.50 -4.03 -0.91
C MET A 177 -7.85 -3.56 0.38
N ALA A 178 -8.65 -3.45 1.43
CA ALA A 178 -8.19 -2.94 2.71
C ALA A 178 -9.03 -3.47 3.87
N THR A 179 -8.38 -3.84 4.96
CA THR A 179 -8.97 -3.98 6.28
C THR A 179 -9.14 -2.56 6.86
N LEU A 180 -10.15 -1.82 6.39
CA LEU A 180 -10.15 -0.36 6.51
C LEU A 180 -10.84 0.15 7.77
N THR A 181 -11.96 -0.47 8.14
CA THR A 181 -12.78 -0.04 9.29
C THR A 181 -13.61 -1.19 9.84
N GLY A 182 -13.77 -1.23 11.15
CA GLY A 182 -14.62 -2.20 11.83
C GLY A 182 -16.13 -2.06 11.53
N ALA A 183 -16.53 -0.97 10.86
CA ALA A 183 -17.94 -0.78 10.46
C ALA A 183 -18.34 -1.59 9.21
N ALA A 184 -17.41 -2.25 8.56
CA ALA A 184 -17.66 -3.10 7.40
C ALA A 184 -17.97 -4.55 7.79
N ILE A 185 -18.88 -4.76 8.76
CA ILE A 185 -19.32 -6.06 9.25
C ILE A 185 -20.72 -6.35 8.68
#